data_d32059084bf089c0d2e4f67ba20454ea
#
_entry.id   d32059084bf089c0d2e4f67ba20454ea
#
_cell.length_a   1.000
_cell.length_b   1.000
_cell.length_c   1.000
_cell.angle_alpha   90.00
_cell.angle_beta   90.00
_cell.angle_gamma   90.00
#
_symmetry.space_group_name_H-M   'P 1'
#
loop_
_entity.id
_entity.type
_entity.pdbx_description
1 polymer ?
#
loop_
_entity_poly.entity_id
_entity_poly.type
_entity_poly.pdbx_seq_one_letter_code
_entity_poly.pdbx_strand_id
1 'polypeptide(L)'
;KKLAIIFPGVGYTCTKPLLYYTASMAAERGYEIIRLDYGQDIHTFHGRTPAELEPIIKLAIKRTLPQLENVPFSEYDDIIFISKSIGTAVAAQYAEKQI
;
A
#
# COMPACT_ATOMS: atom_id res chain seq x y z
N LYS A 1 -5.60 0.03 -19.66
CA LYS A 1 -4.69 -0.58 -18.68
C LYS A 1 -5.32 -0.62 -17.29
N LYS A 2 -4.93 -1.59 -16.51
CA LYS A 2 -5.42 -1.77 -15.13
C LYS A 2 -4.24 -1.80 -14.17
N LEU A 3 -4.40 -1.16 -13.02
CA LEU A 3 -3.32 -1.05 -12.02
C LEU A 3 -3.80 -1.51 -10.65
N ALA A 4 -3.01 -2.33 -9.99
CA ALA A 4 -3.24 -2.72 -8.61
C ALA A 4 -2.05 -2.24 -7.76
N ILE A 5 -2.31 -1.44 -6.73
CA ILE A 5 -1.30 -0.94 -5.81
C ILE A 5 -1.46 -1.69 -4.50
N ILE A 6 -0.40 -2.32 -4.04
CA ILE A 6 -0.41 -3.11 -2.81
C ILE A 6 0.15 -2.28 -1.66
N PHE A 7 -0.68 -2.03 -0.65
CA PHE A 7 -0.30 -1.31 0.57
C PHE A 7 -0.10 -2.34 1.68
N PRO A 8 1.13 -2.73 1.97
CA PRO A 8 1.39 -3.78 2.97
C PRO A 8 1.11 -3.30 4.38
N GLY A 9 0.96 -4.26 5.28
CA GLY A 9 0.95 -3.99 6.71
C GLY A 9 2.37 -3.94 7.23
N VAL A 10 2.52 -3.49 8.47
CA VAL A 10 3.84 -3.50 9.10
C VAL A 10 4.16 -4.92 9.55
N GLY A 11 5.36 -5.37 9.23
CA GLY A 11 5.72 -6.76 9.46
C GLY A 11 4.98 -7.72 8.54
N TYR A 12 4.13 -7.20 7.66
CA TYR A 12 3.38 -8.01 6.70
C TYR A 12 3.60 -7.40 5.31
N THR A 13 4.74 -7.76 4.74
CA THR A 13 5.16 -7.24 3.44
C THR A 13 4.35 -7.84 2.28
N CYS A 14 4.55 -7.31 1.09
CA CYS A 14 3.85 -7.79 -0.10
C CYS A 14 4.21 -9.25 -0.45
N THR A 15 5.28 -9.79 0.13
CA THR A 15 5.69 -11.18 -0.10
C THR A 15 4.99 -12.17 0.82
N LYS A 16 4.27 -11.69 1.85
CA LYS A 16 3.53 -12.58 2.75
C LYS A 16 2.34 -13.19 2.01
N PRO A 17 1.89 -14.40 2.41
CA PRO A 17 0.95 -15.18 1.60
C PRO A 17 -0.30 -14.45 1.16
N LEU A 18 -0.99 -13.75 2.06
CA LEU A 18 -2.24 -13.10 1.71
C LEU A 18 -2.08 -12.06 0.62
N LEU A 19 -1.12 -11.16 0.79
CA LEU A 19 -0.87 -10.12 -0.21
C LEU A 19 -0.27 -10.68 -1.49
N TYR A 20 0.60 -11.68 -1.35
CA TYR A 20 1.19 -12.35 -2.50
C TYR A 20 0.12 -12.98 -3.39
N TYR A 21 -0.79 -13.76 -2.80
CA TYR A 21 -1.84 -14.41 -3.56
C TYR A 21 -2.82 -13.42 -4.18
N THR A 22 -3.17 -12.36 -3.44
CA THR A 22 -4.08 -11.35 -3.96
C THR A 22 -3.45 -10.62 -5.15
N ALA A 23 -2.15 -10.30 -5.07
CA ALA A 23 -1.43 -9.70 -6.17
C ALA A 23 -1.39 -10.63 -7.38
N SER A 24 -1.15 -11.92 -7.15
CA SER A 24 -1.12 -12.91 -8.24
C SER A 24 -2.47 -13.00 -8.94
N MET A 25 -3.56 -12.97 -8.18
CA MET A 25 -4.90 -13.00 -8.75
C MET A 25 -5.18 -11.75 -9.61
N ALA A 26 -4.74 -10.58 -9.13
CA ALA A 26 -4.89 -9.35 -9.89
C ALA A 26 -4.06 -9.41 -11.17
N ALA A 27 -2.84 -9.91 -11.09
CA ALA A 27 -1.97 -10.04 -12.26
C ALA A 27 -2.61 -10.96 -13.32
N GLU A 28 -3.23 -12.04 -12.89
CA GLU A 28 -3.91 -12.96 -13.80
C GLU A 28 -5.09 -12.29 -14.52
N ARG A 29 -5.65 -11.24 -13.93
CA ARG A 29 -6.77 -10.50 -14.53
C ARG A 29 -6.30 -9.30 -15.33
N GLY A 30 -5.02 -9.20 -15.58
CA GLY A 30 -4.45 -8.16 -16.43
C GLY A 30 -4.05 -6.88 -15.72
N TYR A 31 -3.98 -6.88 -14.41
CA TYR A 31 -3.53 -5.73 -13.65
C TYR A 31 -2.01 -5.67 -13.60
N GLU A 32 -1.46 -4.48 -13.79
CA GLU A 32 -0.06 -4.22 -13.46
C GLU A 32 0.03 -4.05 -11.96
N ILE A 33 1.08 -4.56 -11.35
CA ILE A 33 1.19 -4.60 -9.89
C ILE A 33 2.30 -3.67 -9.40
N ILE A 34 1.98 -2.80 -8.47
CA ILE A 34 2.95 -1.99 -7.74
C ILE A 34 2.92 -2.43 -6.29
N ARG A 35 4.05 -2.90 -5.79
CA ARG A 35 4.21 -3.32 -4.41
C ARG A 35 4.97 -2.25 -3.65
N LEU A 36 4.30 -1.62 -2.69
CA LEU A 36 4.92 -0.59 -1.87
C LEU A 36 5.76 -1.21 -0.77
N ASP A 37 6.78 -0.47 -0.33
CA ASP A 37 7.65 -0.87 0.76
C ASP A 37 7.89 0.36 1.64
N TYR A 38 7.57 0.25 2.93
CA TYR A 38 7.72 1.37 3.86
C TYR A 38 9.08 1.37 4.57
N GLY A 39 9.92 0.36 4.31
CA GLY A 39 11.20 0.21 4.99
C GLY A 39 11.10 -0.75 6.18
N GLN A 40 12.23 -1.33 6.55
CA GLN A 40 12.27 -2.35 7.61
C GLN A 40 12.32 -1.76 9.01
N ASP A 41 12.57 -0.47 9.13
CA ASP A 41 12.59 0.20 10.41
C ASP A 41 11.18 0.52 10.94
N ILE A 42 10.16 0.38 10.11
CA ILE A 42 8.76 0.49 10.54
C ILE A 42 8.27 -0.90 10.92
N HIS A 43 8.34 -1.21 12.20
CA HIS A 43 7.88 -2.51 12.69
C HIS A 43 7.40 -2.39 14.14
N THR A 44 6.67 -3.39 14.60
CA THR A 44 6.09 -3.51 15.94
C THR A 44 5.00 -2.49 16.28
N PHE A 45 3.74 -2.94 16.13
CA PHE A 45 2.57 -2.14 16.50
C PHE A 45 1.76 -2.77 17.61
N HIS A 46 2.23 -3.88 18.17
CA HIS A 46 1.49 -4.56 19.21
C HIS A 46 1.28 -3.64 20.41
N GLY A 47 0.02 -3.52 20.80
CA GLY A 47 -0.33 -2.73 21.97
C GLY A 47 -0.30 -1.22 21.79
N ARG A 48 -0.16 -0.73 20.57
CA ARG A 48 -0.11 0.72 20.33
C ARG A 48 -1.50 1.33 20.24
N THR A 49 -1.63 2.51 20.78
CA THR A 49 -2.87 3.28 20.71
C THR A 49 -2.97 3.96 19.33
N PRO A 50 -4.18 4.42 18.93
CA PRO A 50 -4.31 5.18 17.69
C PRO A 50 -3.40 6.40 17.61
N ALA A 51 -3.19 7.09 18.76
CA ALA A 51 -2.30 8.24 18.78
C ALA A 51 -0.85 7.85 18.51
N GLU A 52 -0.41 6.67 18.97
CA GLU A 52 0.93 6.18 18.71
C GLU A 52 1.12 5.71 17.27
N LEU A 53 0.04 5.27 16.62
CA LEU A 53 0.08 4.81 15.24
C LEU A 53 0.13 5.97 14.24
N GLU A 54 -0.41 7.13 14.60
CA GLU A 54 -0.49 8.27 13.69
C GLU A 54 0.87 8.69 13.08
N PRO A 55 1.94 8.87 13.87
CA PRO A 55 3.24 9.22 13.31
C PRO A 55 3.78 8.14 12.36
N ILE A 56 3.47 6.88 12.66
CA ILE A 56 3.92 5.75 11.85
C ILE A 56 3.19 5.74 10.51
N ILE A 57 1.90 6.01 10.52
CA ILE A 57 1.10 6.11 9.29
C ILE A 57 1.60 7.27 8.44
N LYS A 58 1.91 8.41 9.06
CA LYS A 58 2.44 9.57 8.35
C LYS A 58 3.79 9.26 7.71
N LEU A 59 4.65 8.54 8.40
CA LEU A 59 5.94 8.12 7.86
C LEU A 59 5.76 7.15 6.68
N ALA A 60 4.84 6.21 6.80
CA ALA A 60 4.54 5.27 5.73
C ALA A 60 4.04 6.00 4.48
N ILE A 61 3.16 7.00 4.66
CA ILE A 61 2.67 7.81 3.55
C ILE A 61 3.82 8.58 2.91
N LYS A 62 4.67 9.19 3.72
CA LYS A 62 5.82 9.93 3.23
C LYS A 62 6.73 9.05 2.36
N ARG A 63 6.88 7.79 2.73
CA ARG A 63 7.69 6.84 1.97
C ARG A 63 6.96 6.28 0.74
N THR A 64 5.64 6.31 0.78
CA THR A 64 4.80 5.88 -0.35
C THR A 64 4.86 6.87 -1.51
N LEU A 65 4.84 8.17 -1.22
CA LEU A 65 4.75 9.20 -2.25
C LEU A 65 5.83 9.10 -3.33
N PRO A 66 7.14 8.95 -2.99
CA PRO A 66 8.16 8.80 -4.04
C PRO A 66 7.98 7.56 -4.90
N GLN A 67 7.40 6.50 -4.34
CA GLN A 67 7.21 5.25 -5.07
C GLN A 67 6.10 5.36 -6.10
N LEU A 68 5.18 6.30 -5.92
CA LEU A 68 4.03 6.48 -6.81
C LEU A 68 4.07 7.77 -7.62
N GLU A 69 5.08 8.63 -7.40
CA GLU A 69 5.07 9.96 -8.01
C GLU A 69 5.17 9.95 -9.55
N ASN A 70 5.79 8.93 -10.11
CA ASN A 70 5.96 8.82 -11.56
C ASN A 70 4.95 7.87 -12.21
N VAL A 71 3.96 7.41 -11.47
CA VAL A 71 2.94 6.51 -12.00
C VAL A 71 1.97 7.32 -12.88
N PRO A 72 1.77 6.93 -14.15
CA PRO A 72 0.86 7.66 -15.03
C PRO A 72 -0.58 7.21 -14.79
N PHE A 73 -1.18 7.67 -13.71
CA PHE A 73 -2.53 7.24 -13.30
C PHE A 73 -3.57 7.46 -14.38
N SER A 74 -3.44 8.53 -15.16
CA SER A 74 -4.41 8.84 -16.21
C SER A 74 -4.42 7.81 -17.34
N GLU A 75 -3.40 6.98 -17.46
CA GLU A 75 -3.34 5.94 -18.49
C GLU A 75 -4.06 4.66 -18.09
N TYR A 76 -4.54 4.58 -16.83
CA TYR A 76 -5.20 3.39 -16.33
C TYR A 76 -6.71 3.59 -16.28
N ASP A 77 -7.44 2.61 -16.79
CA ASP A 77 -8.90 2.63 -16.80
C ASP A 77 -9.48 2.18 -15.48
N ASP A 78 -8.73 1.33 -14.76
CA ASP A 78 -9.15 0.76 -13.50
C ASP A 78 -7.96 0.72 -12.55
N ILE A 79 -8.15 1.26 -11.36
CA ILE A 79 -7.11 1.30 -10.33
C ILE A 79 -7.71 0.73 -9.05
N ILE A 80 -7.08 -0.32 -8.51
CA ILE A 80 -7.52 -0.91 -7.25
C ILE A 80 -6.40 -0.82 -6.22
N PHE A 81 -6.78 -0.66 -4.97
CA PHE A 81 -5.87 -0.67 -3.84
C PHE A 81 -6.09 -1.96 -3.06
N ILE A 82 -5.02 -2.69 -2.82
CA ILE A 82 -5.05 -3.91 -2.04
C ILE A 82 -4.26 -3.62 -0.76
N SER A 83 -4.87 -3.80 0.39
CA SER A 83 -4.26 -3.38 1.64
C SER A 83 -4.43 -4.41 2.74
N LYS A 84 -3.56 -4.33 3.74
CA LYS A 84 -3.59 -5.19 4.91
C LYS A 84 -3.24 -4.36 6.14
N SER A 85 -4.06 -4.45 7.20
CA SER A 85 -3.76 -3.83 8.48
C SER A 85 -3.53 -2.32 8.33
N ILE A 86 -2.40 -1.80 8.79
CA ILE A 86 -2.06 -0.38 8.72
C ILE A 86 -2.00 0.13 7.27
N GLY A 87 -1.74 -0.78 6.32
CA GLY A 87 -1.76 -0.42 4.91
C GLY A 87 -3.11 0.12 4.47
N THR A 88 -4.20 -0.31 5.12
CA THR A 88 -5.54 0.21 4.84
C THR A 88 -5.63 1.71 5.15
N ALA A 89 -5.06 2.14 6.29
CA ALA A 89 -5.04 3.55 6.65
C ALA A 89 -4.16 4.36 5.69
N VAL A 90 -3.02 3.80 5.29
CA VAL A 90 -2.12 4.46 4.34
C VAL A 90 -2.82 4.62 2.99
N ALA A 91 -3.48 3.57 2.51
CA ALA A 91 -4.20 3.60 1.24
C ALA A 91 -5.32 4.64 1.26
N ALA A 92 -6.08 4.68 2.35
CA ALA A 92 -7.20 5.63 2.49
C ALA A 92 -6.70 7.07 2.49
N GLN A 93 -5.63 7.37 3.21
CA GLN A 93 -5.08 8.72 3.24
C GLN A 93 -4.45 9.10 1.91
N TYR A 94 -3.80 8.16 1.25
CA TYR A 94 -3.25 8.42 -0.08
C TYR A 94 -4.35 8.78 -1.07
N ALA A 95 -5.42 7.98 -1.09
CA ALA A 95 -6.56 8.23 -1.98
C ALA A 95 -7.20 9.60 -1.71
N GLU A 96 -7.37 9.94 -0.44
CA GLU A 96 -7.96 11.22 -0.04
C GLU A 96 -7.16 12.42 -0.54
N LYS A 97 -5.82 12.32 -0.53
CA LYS A 97 -4.96 13.43 -0.93
C LYS A 97 -4.66 13.49 -2.41
N GLN A 98 -4.65 12.35 -3.11
CA GLN A 98 -4.16 12.27 -4.48
C GLN A 98 -5.25 11.99 -5.51
N ILE A 99 -6.39 11.56 -5.06
CA ILE A 99 -7.54 11.25 -5.90
C ILE A 99 -8.77 11.98 -5.39
#